data_7c77576a7e3baccce0ef42a5ecfc3e15
#
_entry.id   7c77576a7e3baccce0ef42a5ecfc3e15
#
_cell.length_a   1.000
_cell.length_b   1.000
_cell.length_c   1.000
_cell.angle_alpha   90.00
_cell.angle_beta   90.00
_cell.angle_gamma   90.00
#
_symmetry.space_group_name_H-M   'P 1'
#
loop_
_entity.id
_entity.type
_entity.pdbx_description
1 polymer ?
#
loop_
_entity_poly.entity_id
_entity_poly.type
_entity_poly.pdbx_seq_one_letter_code
_entity_poly.pdbx_strand_id
1 'polypeptide(L)'
;RYPIGLDTCNQRSDIDCMREKFPQIDFSHIRENEDIYWSKQGETMDELETRIQQMKDYLRNMPQDNIAIVSHSSFLGQFKDQKIGYLENGDEELAHCYPYKYILD
;
A
#
# COMPACT_ATOMS: atom_id res chain seq x y z
N ARG A 1 0.65 2.43 -2.48
CA ARG A 1 0.64 3.74 -3.13
C ARG A 1 -0.75 4.38 -3.14
N TYR A 2 -0.83 5.65 -3.45
CA TYR A 2 -2.06 6.42 -3.62
C TYR A 2 -1.80 7.60 -4.57
N PRO A 3 -2.73 7.90 -5.51
CA PRO A 3 -3.90 7.05 -5.82
C PRO A 3 -3.50 5.83 -6.65
N ILE A 4 -4.29 4.77 -6.56
CA ILE A 4 -4.19 3.66 -7.50
C ILE A 4 -5.10 3.99 -8.70
N GLY A 5 -4.50 4.06 -9.86
CA GLY A 5 -5.23 4.38 -11.09
C GLY A 5 -4.62 5.55 -11.83
N LEU A 6 -5.38 6.18 -12.75
CA LEU A 6 -5.02 7.26 -13.65
C LEU A 6 -4.00 6.80 -14.70
N ASP A 7 -2.78 6.48 -14.30
CA ASP A 7 -1.69 6.08 -15.17
C ASP A 7 -1.45 4.57 -15.12
N THR A 8 -1.08 3.98 -16.24
CA THR A 8 -0.80 2.54 -16.34
C THR A 8 0.43 2.12 -15.52
N CYS A 9 1.36 3.04 -15.27
CA CYS A 9 2.52 2.75 -14.40
C CYS A 9 2.12 2.48 -12.95
N ASN A 10 0.91 2.85 -12.54
CA ASN A 10 0.36 2.57 -11.22
C ASN A 10 -0.41 1.24 -11.14
N GLN A 11 -0.59 0.58 -12.27
CA GLN A 11 -1.23 -0.73 -12.32
C GLN A 11 -0.22 -1.82 -11.96
N ARG A 12 -0.62 -2.70 -11.03
CA ARG A 12 0.19 -3.85 -10.67
C ARG A 12 0.23 -4.85 -11.83
N SER A 13 1.39 -5.43 -12.10
CA SER A 13 1.51 -6.55 -13.02
C SER A 13 0.72 -7.76 -12.52
N ASP A 14 0.29 -8.62 -13.44
CA ASP A 14 -0.39 -9.86 -13.11
C ASP A 14 0.47 -10.74 -12.19
N ILE A 15 -0.17 -11.45 -11.26
CA ILE A 15 0.54 -12.29 -10.29
C ILE A 15 1.32 -13.41 -10.98
N ASP A 16 0.82 -13.96 -12.07
CA ASP A 16 1.54 -14.98 -12.82
C ASP A 16 2.89 -14.46 -13.34
N CYS A 17 2.92 -13.24 -13.85
CA CYS A 17 4.16 -12.57 -14.25
C CYS A 17 5.09 -12.31 -13.06
N MET A 18 4.54 -11.91 -11.93
CA MET A 18 5.31 -11.63 -10.73
C MET A 18 5.93 -12.90 -10.14
N ARG A 19 5.20 -14.01 -10.13
CA ARG A 19 5.72 -15.31 -9.69
C ARG A 19 6.88 -15.79 -10.55
N GLU A 20 6.79 -15.58 -11.85
CA GLU A 20 7.85 -15.95 -12.79
C GLU A 20 9.12 -15.12 -12.55
N LYS A 21 8.98 -13.82 -12.34
CA LYS A 21 10.11 -12.91 -12.12
C LYS A 21 10.71 -13.03 -10.72
N PHE A 22 9.90 -13.30 -9.73
CA PHE A 22 10.28 -13.29 -8.30
C PHE A 22 9.83 -14.58 -7.60
N PRO A 23 10.39 -15.75 -7.98
CA PRO A 23 9.94 -17.02 -7.45
C PRO A 23 10.20 -17.21 -5.95
N GLN A 24 11.07 -16.37 -5.35
CA GLN A 24 11.38 -16.39 -3.92
C GLN A 24 10.35 -15.64 -3.05
N ILE A 25 9.42 -14.91 -3.67
CA ILE A 25 8.42 -14.15 -2.96
C ILE A 25 7.12 -14.94 -2.87
N ASP A 26 6.52 -14.93 -1.69
CA ASP A 26 5.21 -15.55 -1.45
C ASP A 26 4.08 -14.59 -1.86
N PHE A 27 3.37 -14.92 -2.94
CA PHE A 27 2.19 -14.20 -3.41
C PHE A 27 0.87 -14.93 -3.09
N SER A 28 0.91 -16.00 -2.28
CA SER A 28 -0.23 -16.89 -2.08
C SER A 28 -1.46 -16.23 -1.47
N HIS A 29 -1.27 -15.13 -0.74
CA HIS A 29 -2.37 -14.37 -0.13
C HIS A 29 -3.03 -13.37 -1.09
N ILE A 30 -2.48 -13.18 -2.29
CA ILE A 30 -3.10 -12.37 -3.34
C ILE A 30 -3.91 -13.30 -4.23
N ARG A 31 -5.24 -13.14 -4.23
CA ARG A 31 -6.16 -14.05 -4.90
C ARG A 31 -6.43 -13.69 -6.35
N GLU A 32 -6.42 -12.40 -6.65
CA GLU A 32 -6.71 -11.90 -7.99
C GLU A 32 -5.43 -11.79 -8.81
N ASN A 33 -5.42 -12.38 -9.99
CA ASN A 33 -4.27 -12.28 -10.91
C ASN A 33 -4.06 -10.83 -11.35
N GLU A 34 -5.12 -10.15 -11.73
CA GLU A 34 -5.08 -8.77 -12.18
C GLU A 34 -5.24 -7.79 -11.02
N ASP A 35 -4.80 -6.54 -11.22
CA ASP A 35 -4.99 -5.47 -10.24
C ASP A 35 -6.44 -4.98 -10.27
N ILE A 36 -7.23 -5.45 -9.30
CA ILE A 36 -8.66 -5.09 -9.18
C ILE A 36 -8.89 -3.68 -8.63
N TYR A 37 -7.88 -3.07 -8.02
CA TYR A 37 -8.00 -1.71 -7.45
C TYR A 37 -7.69 -0.61 -8.45
N TRP A 38 -6.99 -0.94 -9.53
CA TRP A 38 -6.65 0.04 -10.54
C TRP A 38 -7.85 0.38 -11.42
N SER A 39 -8.07 1.67 -11.65
CA SER A 39 -9.06 2.15 -12.61
C SER A 39 -8.57 3.46 -13.25
N LYS A 40 -9.15 3.81 -14.40
CA LYS A 40 -8.85 5.08 -15.08
C LYS A 40 -9.30 6.30 -14.29
N GLN A 41 -10.31 6.14 -13.44
CA GLN A 41 -10.84 7.21 -12.58
C GLN A 41 -9.96 7.48 -11.38
N GLY A 42 -9.11 6.52 -11.01
CA GLY A 42 -8.29 6.60 -9.81
C GLY A 42 -9.03 6.19 -8.55
N GLU A 43 -8.29 6.15 -7.46
CA GLU A 43 -8.79 5.76 -6.15
C GLU A 43 -9.35 6.99 -5.41
N THR A 44 -10.49 6.83 -4.76
CA THR A 44 -11.05 7.83 -3.86
C THR A 44 -10.42 7.76 -2.46
N MET A 45 -10.61 8.80 -1.65
CA MET A 45 -10.16 8.80 -0.27
C MET A 45 -10.83 7.68 0.55
N ASP A 46 -12.13 7.46 0.37
CA ASP A 46 -12.87 6.42 1.08
C ASP A 46 -12.36 5.01 0.72
N GLU A 47 -12.04 4.79 -0.54
CA GLU A 47 -11.43 3.53 -0.99
C GLU A 47 -10.05 3.32 -0.35
N LEU A 48 -9.24 4.36 -0.28
CA LEU A 48 -7.94 4.31 0.39
C LEU A 48 -8.09 4.00 1.89
N GLU A 49 -8.99 4.67 2.58
CA GLU A 49 -9.26 4.42 4.00
C GLU A 49 -9.68 2.96 4.23
N THR A 50 -10.53 2.44 3.37
CA THR A 50 -10.96 1.03 3.42
C THR A 50 -9.77 0.09 3.26
N ARG A 51 -8.88 0.34 2.28
CA ARG A 51 -7.66 -0.45 2.08
C ARG A 51 -6.74 -0.41 3.31
N ILE A 52 -6.60 0.76 3.91
CA ILE A 52 -5.77 0.94 5.11
C ILE A 52 -6.33 0.12 6.28
N GLN A 53 -7.63 0.17 6.51
CA GLN A 53 -8.25 -0.62 7.57
C GLN A 53 -8.10 -2.13 7.33
N GLN A 54 -8.32 -2.58 6.12
CA GLN A 54 -8.09 -3.97 5.74
C GLN A 54 -6.64 -4.39 6.00
N MET A 55 -5.67 -3.54 5.66
CA MET A 55 -4.26 -3.82 5.92
C MET A 55 -3.96 -3.89 7.42
N LYS A 56 -4.50 -2.97 8.20
CA LYS A 56 -4.34 -2.99 9.66
C LYS A 56 -4.93 -4.25 10.28
N ASP A 57 -6.11 -4.66 9.85
CA ASP A 57 -6.75 -5.88 10.33
C ASP A 57 -5.94 -7.13 9.94
N TYR A 58 -5.43 -7.16 8.73
CA TYR A 58 -4.54 -8.23 8.27
C TYR A 58 -3.30 -8.33 9.16
N LEU A 59 -2.65 -7.20 9.44
CA LEU A 59 -1.45 -7.16 10.30
C LEU A 59 -1.75 -7.59 11.73
N ARG A 60 -2.90 -7.20 12.29
CA ARG A 60 -3.30 -7.61 13.65
C ARG A 60 -3.46 -9.12 13.79
N ASN A 61 -3.85 -9.78 12.70
CA ASN A 61 -4.04 -11.23 12.68
C ASN A 61 -2.77 -12.02 12.37
N MET A 62 -1.66 -11.36 12.08
CA MET A 62 -0.36 -12.02 11.88
C MET A 62 0.24 -12.44 13.22
N PRO A 63 0.93 -13.60 13.26
CA PRO A 63 1.53 -14.08 14.51
C PRO A 63 2.83 -13.35 14.89
N GLN A 64 3.42 -12.57 13.97
CA GLN A 64 4.67 -11.87 14.22
C GLN A 64 4.44 -10.58 15.00
N ASP A 65 5.29 -10.31 15.99
CA ASP A 65 5.26 -9.08 16.77
C ASP A 65 5.95 -7.91 16.07
N ASN A 66 6.91 -8.20 15.21
CA ASN A 66 7.65 -7.20 14.45
C ASN A 66 7.52 -7.47 12.95
N ILE A 67 6.97 -6.50 12.23
CA ILE A 67 6.69 -6.62 10.81
C ILE A 67 7.27 -5.41 10.09
N ALA A 68 7.99 -5.64 9.00
CA ALA A 68 8.45 -4.58 8.12
C ALA A 68 7.49 -4.42 6.94
N ILE A 69 7.07 -3.19 6.67
CA ILE A 69 6.22 -2.84 5.54
C ILE A 69 7.01 -1.93 4.61
N VAL A 70 7.08 -2.30 3.34
CA VAL A 70 7.69 -1.48 2.29
C VAL A 70 6.57 -1.01 1.35
N SER A 71 6.41 0.30 1.22
CA SER A 71 5.36 0.88 0.41
C SER A 71 5.76 2.28 -0.08
N HIS A 72 4.80 3.13 -0.36
CA HIS A 72 4.98 4.46 -0.93
C HIS A 72 4.59 5.54 0.07
N SER A 73 5.21 6.72 -0.05
CA SER A 73 5.07 7.82 0.91
C SER A 73 3.63 8.22 1.18
N SER A 74 2.81 8.40 0.15
CA SER A 74 1.41 8.82 0.34
C SER A 74 0.58 7.79 1.08
N PHE A 75 0.75 6.50 0.74
CA PHE A 75 0.05 5.43 1.44
C PHE A 75 0.52 5.31 2.89
N LEU A 76 1.83 5.31 3.11
CA LEU A 76 2.40 5.19 4.45
C LEU A 76 2.08 6.41 5.32
N GLY A 77 2.05 7.60 4.73
CA GLY A 77 1.64 8.81 5.43
C GLY A 77 0.22 8.70 5.96
N GLN A 78 -0.72 8.28 5.11
CA GLN A 78 -2.10 8.09 5.51
C GLN A 78 -2.26 6.93 6.51
N PHE A 79 -1.55 5.84 6.31
CA PHE A 79 -1.55 4.70 7.23
C PHE A 79 -1.12 5.13 8.64
N LYS A 80 -0.09 5.97 8.72
CA LYS A 80 0.51 6.44 9.96
C LYS A 80 -0.34 7.49 10.68
N ASP A 81 -0.73 8.51 9.97
CA ASP A 81 -1.26 9.74 10.55
C ASP A 81 -2.67 10.08 10.07
N GLN A 82 -3.19 9.32 9.14
CA GLN A 82 -4.47 9.60 8.47
C GLN A 82 -4.49 11.00 7.82
N LYS A 83 -3.35 11.40 7.25
CA LYS A 83 -3.17 12.67 6.56
C LYS A 83 -2.81 12.44 5.12
N ILE A 84 -3.71 12.83 4.23
CA ILE A 84 -3.44 12.91 2.80
C ILE A 84 -3.48 14.38 2.38
N GLY A 85 -2.70 14.70 1.35
CA GLY A 85 -2.55 16.08 0.91
C GLY A 85 -1.59 16.87 1.80
N TYR A 86 -0.79 16.18 2.58
CA TYR A 86 0.23 16.83 3.40
C TYR A 86 1.20 17.68 2.56
N LEU A 87 1.44 17.27 1.33
CA LEU A 87 2.25 18.06 0.40
C LEU A 87 1.56 19.37 0.03
N GLU A 88 0.25 19.39 -0.07
CA GLU A 88 -0.54 20.61 -0.35
C GLU A 88 -0.54 21.56 0.84
N ASN A 89 -0.43 21.04 2.04
CA ASN A 89 -0.41 21.79 3.28
C ASN A 89 1.00 22.21 3.72
N GLY A 90 2.02 21.89 2.92
CA GLY A 90 3.41 22.20 3.24
C GLY A 90 4.05 21.25 4.24
N ASP A 91 3.40 20.14 4.56
CA ASP A 91 3.99 19.09 5.38
C ASP A 91 5.12 18.37 4.65
N GLU A 92 6.06 17.80 5.38
CA GLU A 92 7.16 17.07 4.79
C GLU A 92 6.76 15.67 4.34
N GLU A 93 7.20 15.28 3.14
CA GLU A 93 7.06 13.93 2.65
C GLU A 93 7.92 12.97 3.48
N LEU A 94 7.45 11.73 3.66
CA LEU A 94 8.24 10.70 4.32
C LEU A 94 9.52 10.45 3.51
N ALA A 95 10.66 10.41 4.21
CA ALA A 95 11.96 10.17 3.58
C ALA A 95 12.03 8.76 2.99
N HIS A 96 12.64 8.64 1.81
CA HIS A 96 12.89 7.36 1.18
C HIS A 96 13.99 6.60 1.94
N CYS A 97 13.86 5.29 1.98
CA CYS A 97 14.84 4.39 2.61
C CYS A 97 15.08 4.68 4.09
N TYR A 98 14.14 5.32 4.75
CA TYR A 98 14.19 5.59 6.18
C TYR A 98 13.16 4.72 6.92
N PRO A 99 13.56 3.98 7.97
CA PRO A 99 12.64 3.13 8.72
C PRO A 99 11.85 3.96 9.74
N TYR A 100 10.55 4.07 9.55
CA TYR A 100 9.65 4.71 10.51
C TYR A 100 9.03 3.64 11.41
N LYS A 101 9.09 3.88 12.72
CA LYS A 101 8.43 3.01 13.69
C LYS A 101 6.95 3.37 13.79
N TYR A 102 6.12 2.34 13.78
CA TYR A 102 4.69 2.47 14.02
C TYR A 102 4.23 1.39 15.00
N ILE A 103 3.37 1.75 15.94
CA ILE A 103 2.79 0.79 16.88
C ILE A 103 1.33 0.59 16.52
N LEU A 104 1.02 -0.62 16.13
CA LEU A 104 -0.33 -1.02 15.75
C LEU A 104 -1.06 -1.52 17.01
N ASP A 105 -2.15 -0.88 17.31
CA ASP A 105 -3.01 -1.26 18.45
C ASP A 105 -3.83 -2.51 18.17
#